data_00948a2fde6707a4117e941774f253b8
#
_entry.id   00948a2fde6707a4117e941774f253b8
#
_cell.length_a   1.000
_cell.length_b   1.000
_cell.length_c   1.000
_cell.angle_alpha   90.00
_cell.angle_beta   90.00
_cell.angle_gamma   90.00
#
_symmetry.space_group_name_H-M   'P 1'
#
loop_
_entity.id
_entity.type
_entity.pdbx_description
1 polymer ?
#
loop_
_entity_poly.entity_id
_entity_poly.type
_entity_poly.pdbx_seq_one_letter_code
_entity_poly.pdbx_strand_id
1 'polypeptide(L)'
;MFLLLDVASPIPEFHLINDKKIIDSIKITDNNDQKLSDLLIPNYLEIDTAYKLSDNLKKLIITIGPGSYTALRVGASFIAGLSQSMNLPVSVVSTLTIHNHLSEPRNHIGIYFESSNKQKFFSYQKNHQFIHEKIDDMSYTLPDSVSKLLYNYTLPNFINTKIESKIFSIKNNVIENLDKLEFDKDLIIKPIYISNNTILN
;
A
#
# COMPACT_ATOMS: atom_id res chain seq x y z
N MET A 1 -12.12 10.75 12.06
CA MET A 1 -12.13 9.88 10.88
C MET A 1 -10.77 9.94 10.20
N PHE A 2 -10.33 8.86 9.55
CA PHE A 2 -9.10 8.80 8.74
C PHE A 2 -9.49 8.42 7.32
N LEU A 3 -8.75 8.93 6.35
CA LEU A 3 -8.84 8.53 4.95
C LEU A 3 -7.55 7.81 4.56
N LEU A 4 -7.66 6.55 4.17
CA LEU A 4 -6.58 5.80 3.54
C LEU A 4 -6.80 5.77 2.03
N LEU A 5 -5.82 6.25 1.28
CA LEU A 5 -5.76 6.11 -0.17
C LEU A 5 -4.77 4.99 -0.52
N ASP A 6 -5.29 3.88 -1.02
CA ASP A 6 -4.46 2.81 -1.56
C ASP A 6 -4.37 2.93 -3.09
N VAL A 7 -3.22 3.34 -3.59
CA VAL A 7 -2.90 3.45 -5.02
C VAL A 7 -1.82 2.45 -5.45
N ALA A 8 -1.30 1.67 -4.52
CA ALA A 8 -0.27 0.68 -4.81
C ALA A 8 -0.88 -0.67 -5.23
N SER A 9 -1.98 -1.07 -4.61
CA SER A 9 -2.68 -2.33 -4.88
C SER A 9 -3.27 -2.41 -6.30
N PRO A 10 -3.63 -3.62 -6.79
CA PRO A 10 -4.18 -3.81 -8.14
C PRO A 10 -5.40 -2.96 -8.44
N ILE A 11 -6.25 -2.75 -7.45
CA ILE A 11 -7.43 -1.90 -7.54
C ILE A 11 -7.22 -0.71 -6.60
N PRO A 12 -7.08 0.52 -7.11
CA PRO A 12 -6.99 1.71 -6.27
C PRO A 12 -8.31 1.96 -5.52
N GLU A 13 -8.19 2.20 -4.21
CA GLU A 13 -9.37 2.38 -3.33
C GLU A 13 -9.16 3.52 -2.32
N PHE A 14 -10.27 4.19 -2.00
CA PHE A 14 -10.39 4.96 -0.76
C PHE A 14 -10.97 4.07 0.34
N HIS A 15 -10.42 4.16 1.54
CA HIS A 15 -10.98 3.53 2.73
C HIS A 15 -11.20 4.58 3.80
N LEU A 16 -12.43 4.63 4.30
CA LEU A 16 -12.79 5.46 5.45
C LEU A 16 -12.66 4.65 6.72
N ILE A 17 -11.90 5.16 7.67
CA ILE A 17 -11.60 4.48 8.94
C ILE A 17 -12.09 5.36 10.08
N ASN A 18 -12.90 4.79 10.96
CA ASN A 18 -13.28 5.40 12.23
C ASN A 18 -13.24 4.37 13.35
N ASP A 19 -12.70 4.76 14.52
CA ASP A 19 -12.60 3.91 15.70
C ASP A 19 -12.02 2.50 15.41
N LYS A 20 -10.92 2.47 14.62
CA LYS A 20 -10.23 1.25 14.19
C LYS A 20 -11.11 0.28 13.37
N LYS A 21 -12.12 0.81 12.69
CA LYS A 21 -12.98 0.04 11.78
C LYS A 21 -13.05 0.72 10.43
N ILE A 22 -13.11 -0.09 9.38
CA ILE A 22 -13.48 0.41 8.05
C ILE A 22 -14.98 0.66 8.08
N ILE A 23 -15.37 1.90 7.81
CA ILE A 23 -16.77 2.27 7.63
C ILE A 23 -17.21 2.21 6.17
N ASP A 24 -16.26 2.42 5.25
CA ASP A 24 -16.51 2.26 3.82
C ASP A 24 -15.21 1.99 3.04
N SER A 25 -15.35 1.35 1.86
CA SER A 25 -14.27 1.10 0.91
C SER A 25 -14.77 1.35 -0.50
N ILE A 26 -14.26 2.39 -1.14
CA ILE A 26 -14.71 2.87 -2.42
C ILE A 26 -13.63 2.63 -3.47
N LYS A 27 -13.93 1.80 -4.45
CA LYS A 27 -13.05 1.59 -5.61
C LYS A 27 -13.06 2.82 -6.48
N ILE A 28 -11.87 3.29 -6.85
CA ILE A 28 -11.74 4.48 -7.69
C ILE A 28 -11.92 4.11 -9.16
N THR A 29 -11.42 2.96 -9.57
CA THR A 29 -11.62 2.41 -10.91
C THR A 29 -11.55 0.89 -10.90
N ASP A 30 -12.44 0.26 -11.63
CA ASP A 30 -12.42 -1.17 -11.94
C ASP A 30 -11.95 -1.42 -13.39
N ASN A 31 -11.77 -0.35 -14.18
CA ASN A 31 -11.51 -0.44 -15.60
C ASN A 31 -10.13 0.14 -15.95
N ASN A 32 -9.30 -0.67 -16.62
CA ASN A 32 -7.96 -0.26 -17.07
C ASN A 32 -7.96 0.88 -18.12
N ASP A 33 -9.10 1.19 -18.70
CA ASP A 33 -9.23 2.23 -19.74
C ASP A 33 -9.38 3.64 -19.12
N GLN A 34 -9.66 3.73 -17.84
CA GLN A 34 -9.82 5.01 -17.14
C GLN A 34 -8.56 5.38 -16.37
N LYS A 35 -8.12 6.63 -16.52
CA LYS A 35 -6.94 7.11 -15.79
C LYS A 35 -7.29 7.47 -14.35
N LEU A 36 -6.48 6.99 -13.42
CA LEU A 36 -6.63 7.32 -12.00
C LEU A 36 -6.68 8.85 -11.77
N SER A 37 -5.87 9.63 -12.53
CA SER A 37 -5.86 11.10 -12.46
C SER A 37 -7.22 11.75 -12.69
N ASP A 38 -8.03 11.16 -13.56
CA ASP A 38 -9.31 11.74 -13.98
C ASP A 38 -10.44 11.38 -12.99
N LEU A 39 -10.26 10.27 -12.25
CA LEU A 39 -11.27 9.73 -11.34
C LEU A 39 -11.06 10.08 -9.87
N LEU A 40 -9.82 10.37 -9.48
CA LEU A 40 -9.47 10.52 -8.06
C LEU A 40 -10.25 11.67 -7.39
N ILE A 41 -10.28 12.84 -8.01
CA ILE A 41 -10.98 14.03 -7.47
C ILE A 41 -12.49 13.83 -7.50
N PRO A 42 -13.14 13.41 -8.61
CA PRO A 42 -14.58 13.14 -8.61
C PRO A 42 -15.02 12.15 -7.52
N ASN A 43 -14.33 11.02 -7.39
CA ASN A 43 -14.64 10.04 -6.34
C ASN A 43 -14.48 10.63 -4.94
N TYR A 44 -13.41 11.41 -4.70
CA TYR A 44 -13.22 12.08 -3.41
C TYR A 44 -14.38 13.04 -3.09
N LEU A 45 -14.86 13.84 -4.05
CA LEU A 45 -15.95 14.78 -3.86
C LEU A 45 -17.28 14.07 -3.54
N GLU A 46 -17.54 12.91 -4.14
CA GLU A 46 -18.71 12.09 -3.80
C GLU A 46 -18.62 11.58 -2.35
N ILE A 47 -17.44 11.12 -1.93
CA ILE A 47 -17.20 10.66 -0.56
C ILE A 47 -17.29 11.83 0.43
N ASP A 48 -16.73 12.99 0.08
CA ASP A 48 -16.82 14.20 0.91
C ASP A 48 -18.27 14.62 1.13
N THR A 49 -19.07 14.58 0.07
CA THR A 49 -20.51 14.90 0.13
C THR A 49 -21.25 13.91 1.05
N ALA A 50 -20.96 12.61 0.93
CA ALA A 50 -21.66 11.56 1.68
C ALA A 50 -21.27 11.56 3.18
N TYR A 51 -19.99 11.79 3.49
CA TYR A 51 -19.44 11.63 4.85
C TYR A 51 -19.02 12.94 5.50
N LYS A 52 -19.16 14.08 4.82
CA LYS A 52 -18.72 15.39 5.28
C LYS A 52 -17.25 15.37 5.72
N LEU A 53 -16.39 14.87 4.83
CA LEU A 53 -14.96 14.69 5.13
C LEU A 53 -14.28 16.02 5.47
N SER A 54 -14.69 17.12 4.82
CA SER A 54 -14.21 18.48 5.11
C SER A 54 -14.32 18.84 6.58
N ASP A 55 -15.33 18.34 7.29
CA ASP A 55 -15.58 18.62 8.71
C ASP A 55 -15.02 17.52 9.64
N ASN A 56 -14.99 16.28 9.17
CA ASN A 56 -14.80 15.10 10.03
C ASN A 56 -13.42 14.46 9.90
N LEU A 57 -12.69 14.75 8.81
CA LEU A 57 -11.39 14.15 8.57
C LEU A 57 -10.32 14.71 9.50
N LYS A 58 -9.52 13.83 10.09
CA LYS A 58 -8.48 14.20 11.06
C LYS A 58 -7.07 13.84 10.60
N LYS A 59 -6.94 12.79 9.80
CA LYS A 59 -5.65 12.25 9.37
C LYS A 59 -5.77 11.57 8.02
N LEU A 60 -4.67 11.58 7.29
CA LEU A 60 -4.54 10.99 5.96
C LEU A 60 -3.51 9.87 5.99
N ILE A 61 -3.77 8.80 5.24
CA ILE A 61 -2.85 7.68 5.07
C ILE A 61 -2.76 7.38 3.56
N ILE A 62 -1.56 7.11 3.08
CA ILE A 62 -1.34 6.76 1.67
C ILE A 62 -0.37 5.61 1.51
N THR A 63 -0.64 4.72 0.55
CA THR A 63 0.34 3.74 0.10
C THR A 63 1.37 4.39 -0.83
N ILE A 64 2.66 4.20 -0.52
CA ILE A 64 3.77 4.77 -1.30
C ILE A 64 4.53 3.75 -2.13
N GLY A 65 4.05 2.51 -2.18
CA GLY A 65 4.63 1.48 -3.03
C GLY A 65 5.32 0.32 -2.30
N PRO A 66 5.94 -0.55 -3.07
CA PRO A 66 6.12 -0.49 -4.53
C PRO A 66 4.80 -0.54 -5.30
N GLY A 67 4.79 -0.05 -6.55
CA GLY A 67 3.57 -0.03 -7.35
C GLY A 67 3.72 0.70 -8.68
N SER A 68 2.60 0.99 -9.32
CA SER A 68 2.55 1.76 -10.54
C SER A 68 3.12 3.17 -10.36
N TYR A 69 4.15 3.50 -11.12
CA TYR A 69 4.83 4.80 -11.07
C TYR A 69 3.85 5.99 -11.19
N THR A 70 2.93 5.93 -12.14
CA THR A 70 1.93 6.99 -12.35
C THR A 70 0.95 7.05 -11.19
N ALA A 71 0.41 5.90 -10.76
CA ALA A 71 -0.58 5.85 -9.69
C ALA A 71 0.00 6.39 -8.35
N LEU A 72 1.23 6.00 -8.01
CA LEU A 72 1.90 6.47 -6.80
C LEU A 72 2.12 7.99 -6.81
N ARG A 73 2.49 8.57 -7.96
CA ARG A 73 2.66 10.04 -8.08
C ARG A 73 1.36 10.80 -7.99
N VAL A 74 0.34 10.33 -8.71
CA VAL A 74 -0.99 10.93 -8.70
C VAL A 74 -1.56 10.92 -7.27
N GLY A 75 -1.51 9.76 -6.60
CA GLY A 75 -1.95 9.64 -5.22
C GLY A 75 -1.17 10.53 -4.26
N ALA A 76 0.18 10.53 -4.37
CA ALA A 76 1.04 11.38 -3.52
C ALA A 76 0.72 12.87 -3.67
N SER A 77 0.56 13.34 -4.92
CA SER A 77 0.21 14.74 -5.20
C SER A 77 -1.17 15.10 -4.66
N PHE A 78 -2.15 14.20 -4.80
CA PHE A 78 -3.49 14.39 -4.28
C PHE A 78 -3.50 14.49 -2.75
N ILE A 79 -2.88 13.53 -2.05
CA ILE A 79 -2.83 13.55 -0.58
C ILE A 79 -2.03 14.73 -0.06
N ALA A 80 -0.93 15.12 -0.71
CA ALA A 80 -0.17 16.31 -0.33
C ALA A 80 -1.02 17.59 -0.45
N GLY A 81 -1.76 17.75 -1.56
CA GLY A 81 -2.68 18.86 -1.75
C GLY A 81 -3.79 18.89 -0.70
N LEU A 82 -4.40 17.74 -0.41
CA LEU A 82 -5.44 17.61 0.61
C LEU A 82 -4.92 17.92 2.01
N SER A 83 -3.73 17.38 2.35
CA SER A 83 -3.05 17.66 3.62
C SER A 83 -2.81 19.15 3.84
N GLN A 84 -2.28 19.82 2.82
CA GLN A 84 -2.03 21.28 2.89
C GLN A 84 -3.32 22.08 3.00
N SER A 85 -4.33 21.76 2.17
CA SER A 85 -5.60 22.53 2.16
C SER A 85 -6.38 22.42 3.46
N MET A 86 -6.35 21.25 4.10
CA MET A 86 -7.09 20.97 5.33
C MET A 86 -6.21 21.00 6.60
N ASN A 87 -4.91 21.27 6.46
CA ASN A 87 -3.93 21.23 7.57
C ASN A 87 -3.93 19.90 8.35
N LEU A 88 -3.99 18.77 7.62
CA LEU A 88 -4.07 17.42 8.19
C LEU A 88 -2.73 16.68 8.14
N PRO A 89 -2.37 15.95 9.20
CA PRO A 89 -1.17 15.15 9.19
C PRO A 89 -1.34 13.87 8.34
N VAL A 90 -0.23 13.47 7.71
CA VAL A 90 -0.15 12.32 6.80
C VAL A 90 0.73 11.23 7.39
N SER A 91 0.35 9.99 7.16
CA SER A 91 1.22 8.80 7.33
C SER A 91 1.36 8.05 6.01
N VAL A 92 2.49 7.38 5.82
CA VAL A 92 2.77 6.59 4.62
C VAL A 92 2.86 5.11 4.94
N VAL A 93 2.40 4.26 4.02
CA VAL A 93 2.45 2.80 4.13
C VAL A 93 3.15 2.21 2.92
N SER A 94 4.06 1.29 3.17
CA SER A 94 4.81 0.54 2.14
C SER A 94 4.93 -0.93 2.54
N THR A 95 5.50 -1.76 1.67
CA THR A 95 5.83 -3.16 2.02
C THR A 95 6.77 -3.23 3.21
N LEU A 96 7.70 -2.25 3.35
CA LEU A 96 8.58 -2.15 4.51
C LEU A 96 7.79 -1.86 5.80
N THR A 97 6.83 -0.94 5.73
CA THR A 97 5.93 -0.66 6.86
C THR A 97 5.17 -1.91 7.28
N ILE A 98 4.67 -2.70 6.32
CA ILE A 98 3.99 -3.97 6.57
C ILE A 98 4.92 -4.95 7.30
N HIS A 99 6.16 -5.11 6.81
CA HIS A 99 7.16 -5.94 7.49
C HIS A 99 7.40 -5.50 8.94
N ASN A 100 7.47 -4.18 9.19
CA ASN A 100 7.69 -3.63 10.53
C ASN A 100 6.52 -3.88 11.49
N HIS A 101 5.33 -4.09 10.95
CA HIS A 101 4.13 -4.36 11.73
C HIS A 101 3.88 -5.85 12.04
N LEU A 102 4.65 -6.76 11.44
CA LEU A 102 4.50 -8.19 11.71
C LEU A 102 4.92 -8.52 13.14
N SER A 103 4.13 -9.36 13.78
CA SER A 103 4.41 -9.88 15.13
C SER A 103 5.43 -11.03 15.14
N GLU A 104 5.64 -11.67 13.99
CA GLU A 104 6.54 -12.80 13.80
C GLU A 104 7.96 -12.33 13.40
N PRO A 105 9.01 -13.15 13.60
CA PRO A 105 10.34 -12.87 13.08
C PRO A 105 10.32 -12.66 11.57
N ARG A 106 10.91 -11.58 11.09
CA ARG A 106 10.78 -11.11 9.69
C ARG A 106 11.68 -11.82 8.70
N ASN A 107 12.74 -12.45 9.21
CA ASN A 107 13.81 -13.04 8.39
C ASN A 107 13.37 -14.24 7.53
N HIS A 108 12.20 -14.81 7.80
CA HIS A 108 11.66 -15.93 7.05
C HIS A 108 10.36 -15.60 6.30
N ILE A 109 9.92 -14.33 6.34
CA ILE A 109 8.68 -13.90 5.69
C ILE A 109 9.01 -13.12 4.41
N GLY A 110 8.44 -13.57 3.30
CA GLY A 110 8.39 -12.83 2.04
C GLY A 110 7.05 -12.12 1.86
N ILE A 111 7.06 -10.94 1.27
CA ILE A 111 5.85 -10.24 0.82
C ILE A 111 5.87 -10.17 -0.71
N TYR A 112 4.92 -10.85 -1.33
CA TYR A 112 4.65 -10.73 -2.76
C TYR A 112 3.56 -9.69 -2.96
N PHE A 113 3.84 -8.73 -3.83
CA PHE A 113 2.97 -7.60 -4.07
C PHE A 113 2.70 -7.40 -5.56
N GLU A 114 1.45 -7.47 -5.95
CA GLU A 114 0.98 -7.14 -7.30
C GLU A 114 0.38 -5.74 -7.29
N SER A 115 0.75 -4.92 -8.29
CA SER A 115 0.30 -3.54 -8.45
C SER A 115 -0.77 -3.38 -9.52
N SER A 116 -1.40 -2.21 -9.59
CA SER A 116 -2.49 -1.89 -10.53
C SER A 116 -2.11 -2.04 -12.01
N ASN A 117 -0.83 -1.91 -12.36
CA ASN A 117 -0.33 -2.15 -13.72
C ASN A 117 0.24 -3.56 -13.91
N LYS A 118 -0.15 -4.51 -13.05
CA LYS A 118 0.27 -5.93 -13.06
C LYS A 118 1.78 -6.13 -12.90
N GLN A 119 2.51 -5.12 -12.43
CA GLN A 119 3.89 -5.31 -12.02
C GLN A 119 3.93 -6.09 -10.70
N LYS A 120 4.91 -6.97 -10.58
CA LYS A 120 5.07 -7.87 -9.46
C LYS A 120 6.35 -7.55 -8.71
N PHE A 121 6.24 -7.49 -7.40
CA PHE A 121 7.33 -7.14 -6.51
C PHE A 121 7.45 -8.19 -5.41
N PHE A 122 8.68 -8.43 -4.99
CA PHE A 122 8.97 -9.30 -3.87
C PHE A 122 9.82 -8.58 -2.83
N SER A 123 9.48 -8.76 -1.57
CA SER A 123 10.13 -8.07 -0.46
C SER A 123 10.46 -9.08 0.62
N TYR A 124 11.71 -9.15 1.07
CA TYR A 124 12.16 -10.06 2.11
C TYR A 124 13.38 -9.50 2.86
N GLN A 125 13.72 -10.10 4.00
CA GLN A 125 14.90 -9.74 4.77
C GLN A 125 16.05 -10.71 4.50
N LYS A 126 17.25 -10.17 4.19
CA LYS A 126 18.50 -10.92 4.07
C LYS A 126 19.61 -10.18 4.79
N ASN A 127 20.34 -10.88 5.66
CA ASN A 127 21.44 -10.28 6.44
C ASN A 127 21.04 -8.97 7.16
N HIS A 128 19.87 -8.96 7.78
CA HIS A 128 19.27 -7.80 8.48
C HIS A 128 18.91 -6.60 7.57
N GLN A 129 19.04 -6.73 6.26
CA GLN A 129 18.63 -5.71 5.30
C GLN A 129 17.35 -6.14 4.56
N PHE A 130 16.48 -5.19 4.28
CA PHE A 130 15.31 -5.44 3.43
C PHE A 130 15.70 -5.33 1.96
N ILE A 131 15.36 -6.36 1.21
CA ILE A 131 15.53 -6.42 -0.23
C ILE A 131 14.15 -6.29 -0.86
N HIS A 132 14.05 -5.40 -1.84
CA HIS A 132 12.85 -5.21 -2.65
C HIS A 132 13.21 -5.42 -4.11
N GLU A 133 12.52 -6.32 -4.76
CA GLU A 133 12.80 -6.71 -6.13
C GLU A 133 11.55 -6.57 -6.98
N LYS A 134 11.72 -6.07 -8.21
CA LYS A 134 10.74 -6.27 -9.26
C LYS A 134 11.00 -7.62 -9.88
N ILE A 135 9.99 -8.47 -9.96
CA ILE A 135 10.16 -9.86 -10.36
C ILE A 135 9.33 -10.22 -11.59
N ASP A 136 9.78 -11.26 -12.27
CA ASP A 136 8.99 -12.00 -13.25
C ASP A 136 8.52 -13.31 -12.61
N ASP A 137 7.23 -13.46 -12.45
CA ASP A 137 6.58 -14.58 -11.78
C ASP A 137 6.85 -15.95 -12.41
N MET A 138 7.20 -15.97 -13.70
CA MET A 138 7.50 -17.20 -14.43
C MET A 138 8.92 -17.72 -14.21
N SER A 139 9.85 -16.83 -13.90
CA SER A 139 11.29 -17.13 -13.78
C SER A 139 11.85 -16.93 -12.38
N TYR A 140 11.05 -16.40 -11.45
CA TYR A 140 11.53 -16.08 -10.10
C TYR A 140 11.75 -17.33 -9.25
N THR A 141 12.88 -17.35 -8.57
CA THR A 141 13.21 -18.38 -7.58
C THR A 141 13.14 -17.79 -6.19
N LEU A 142 12.32 -18.40 -5.35
CA LEU A 142 12.15 -17.96 -3.97
C LEU A 142 13.46 -18.10 -3.19
N PRO A 143 13.88 -17.06 -2.43
CA PRO A 143 15.04 -17.18 -1.55
C PRO A 143 14.87 -18.29 -0.50
N ASP A 144 15.92 -19.11 -0.28
CA ASP A 144 15.90 -20.24 0.67
C ASP A 144 15.53 -19.82 2.10
N SER A 145 15.78 -18.56 2.46
CA SER A 145 15.43 -18.03 3.78
C SER A 145 13.93 -17.84 3.98
N VAL A 146 13.13 -17.83 2.90
CA VAL A 146 11.69 -17.56 2.98
C VAL A 146 10.91 -18.86 3.12
N SER A 147 10.25 -19.05 4.25
CA SER A 147 9.38 -20.21 4.53
C SER A 147 7.89 -19.84 4.67
N LYS A 148 7.59 -18.53 4.74
CA LYS A 148 6.23 -18.00 4.79
C LYS A 148 6.06 -16.86 3.80
N LEU A 149 4.95 -16.86 3.06
CA LEU A 149 4.62 -15.86 2.06
C LEU A 149 3.35 -15.11 2.43
N LEU A 150 3.43 -13.79 2.40
CA LEU A 150 2.25 -12.93 2.37
C LEU A 150 2.05 -12.42 0.93
N TYR A 151 0.81 -12.42 0.42
CA TYR A 151 0.50 -11.92 -0.90
C TYR A 151 -0.80 -11.09 -0.89
N ASN A 152 -0.87 -10.05 -1.72
CA ASN A 152 -1.99 -9.09 -1.66
C ASN A 152 -3.15 -9.40 -2.61
N TYR A 153 -2.94 -10.13 -3.70
CA TYR A 153 -3.98 -10.33 -4.71
C TYR A 153 -4.01 -11.77 -5.23
N THR A 154 -3.04 -12.18 -6.05
CA THR A 154 -2.94 -13.54 -6.57
C THR A 154 -1.77 -14.29 -5.96
N LEU A 155 -1.94 -15.59 -5.72
CA LEU A 155 -0.84 -16.44 -5.30
C LEU A 155 0.16 -16.59 -6.47
N PRO A 156 1.45 -16.29 -6.28
CA PRO A 156 2.42 -16.37 -7.38
C PRO A 156 2.69 -17.80 -7.84
N ASN A 157 2.98 -17.97 -9.14
CA ASN A 157 3.17 -19.27 -9.78
C ASN A 157 4.41 -20.04 -9.29
N PHE A 158 5.43 -19.32 -8.77
CA PHE A 158 6.66 -19.95 -8.27
C PHE A 158 6.52 -20.61 -6.90
N ILE A 159 5.34 -20.49 -6.26
CA ILE A 159 5.11 -21.10 -4.95
C ILE A 159 4.81 -22.59 -5.10
N ASN A 160 5.57 -23.39 -4.38
CA ASN A 160 5.29 -24.81 -4.20
C ASN A 160 4.42 -25.02 -2.94
N THR A 161 3.79 -26.18 -2.85
CA THR A 161 2.84 -26.55 -1.78
C THR A 161 3.46 -26.64 -0.37
N LYS A 162 4.78 -26.47 -0.22
CA LYS A 162 5.47 -26.59 1.07
C LYS A 162 5.57 -25.27 1.84
N ILE A 163 5.24 -24.15 1.19
CA ILE A 163 5.36 -22.81 1.80
C ILE A 163 4.02 -22.36 2.34
N GLU A 164 3.99 -22.03 3.63
CA GLU A 164 2.82 -21.40 4.23
C GLU A 164 2.53 -20.07 3.50
N SER A 165 1.37 -19.97 2.89
CA SER A 165 0.99 -18.77 2.14
C SER A 165 -0.30 -18.18 2.69
N LYS A 166 -0.30 -16.86 2.90
CA LYS A 166 -1.46 -16.14 3.45
C LYS A 166 -1.72 -14.86 2.65
N ILE A 167 -2.97 -14.66 2.28
CA ILE A 167 -3.40 -13.38 1.72
C ILE A 167 -3.37 -12.30 2.80
N PHE A 168 -2.85 -11.12 2.46
CA PHE A 168 -2.93 -9.94 3.32
C PHE A 168 -3.67 -8.80 2.63
N SER A 169 -4.22 -7.90 3.43
CA SER A 169 -4.84 -6.68 2.95
C SER A 169 -4.16 -5.48 3.58
N ILE A 170 -3.76 -4.50 2.77
CA ILE A 170 -3.15 -3.26 3.26
C ILE A 170 -4.09 -2.58 4.26
N LYS A 171 -5.37 -2.44 3.91
CA LYS A 171 -6.36 -1.81 4.80
C LYS A 171 -6.47 -2.49 6.17
N ASN A 172 -6.48 -3.83 6.20
CA ASN A 172 -6.54 -4.56 7.47
C ASN A 172 -5.25 -4.39 8.28
N ASN A 173 -4.08 -4.45 7.62
CA ASN A 173 -2.80 -4.19 8.28
C ASN A 173 -2.73 -2.78 8.86
N VAL A 174 -3.22 -1.77 8.13
CA VAL A 174 -3.31 -0.39 8.61
C VAL A 174 -4.19 -0.30 9.86
N ILE A 175 -5.36 -0.93 9.86
CA ILE A 175 -6.29 -0.88 11.00
C ILE A 175 -5.70 -1.55 12.23
N GLU A 176 -5.15 -2.76 12.07
CA GLU A 176 -4.54 -3.54 13.16
C GLU A 176 -3.36 -2.80 13.80
N ASN A 177 -2.69 -1.95 13.03
CA ASN A 177 -1.48 -1.25 13.46
C ASN A 177 -1.61 0.27 13.44
N LEU A 178 -2.83 0.79 13.49
CA LEU A 178 -3.10 2.23 13.37
C LEU A 178 -2.35 3.06 14.43
N ASP A 179 -2.16 2.50 15.62
CA ASP A 179 -1.42 3.14 16.73
C ASP A 179 0.10 3.19 16.50
N LYS A 180 0.63 2.39 15.59
CA LYS A 180 2.05 2.37 15.24
C LYS A 180 2.39 3.31 14.08
N LEU A 181 1.37 3.88 13.43
CA LEU A 181 1.58 4.81 12.33
C LEU A 181 1.99 6.19 12.87
N GLU A 182 3.09 6.69 12.36
CA GLU A 182 3.57 8.05 12.63
C GLU A 182 2.91 9.01 11.66
N PHE A 183 2.38 10.11 12.18
CA PHE A 183 1.68 11.14 11.42
C PHE A 183 2.40 12.48 11.54
N ASP A 184 2.71 13.07 10.39
CA ASP A 184 3.41 14.35 10.31
C ASP A 184 2.68 15.29 9.32
N LYS A 185 2.58 16.59 9.66
CA LYS A 185 1.98 17.62 8.81
C LYS A 185 2.94 18.10 7.72
N ASP A 186 4.23 18.04 8.00
CA ASP A 186 5.28 18.50 7.11
C ASP A 186 5.90 17.35 6.31
N LEU A 187 5.24 16.17 6.30
CA LEU A 187 5.72 14.98 5.64
C LEU A 187 5.84 15.17 4.12
N ILE A 188 7.03 15.04 3.59
CA ILE A 188 7.25 14.96 2.15
C ILE A 188 6.99 13.51 1.70
N ILE A 189 5.89 13.30 0.98
CA ILE A 189 5.51 11.98 0.47
C ILE A 189 6.45 11.58 -0.66
N LYS A 190 7.27 10.57 -0.43
CA LYS A 190 8.23 10.04 -1.41
C LYS A 190 7.81 8.63 -1.85
N PRO A 191 7.25 8.44 -3.06
CA PRO A 191 6.96 7.13 -3.59
C PRO A 191 8.21 6.26 -3.73
N ILE A 192 8.04 4.96 -3.45
CA ILE A 192 9.11 3.97 -3.58
C ILE A 192 9.07 3.40 -5.00
N TYR A 193 10.15 3.62 -5.73
CA TYR A 193 10.34 3.08 -7.07
C TYR A 193 11.37 1.96 -7.03
N ILE A 194 10.98 0.78 -7.45
CA ILE A 194 11.87 -0.35 -7.59
C ILE A 194 12.22 -0.52 -9.07
N SER A 195 13.44 -0.17 -9.41
CA SER A 195 14.14 -0.65 -10.60
C SER A 195 15.00 -1.83 -10.16
N ASN A 196 15.33 -2.77 -11.00
CA ASN A 196 16.06 -4.01 -10.71
C ASN A 196 16.93 -3.95 -9.43
N ASN A 197 16.53 -4.71 -8.39
CA ASN A 197 17.20 -4.89 -7.09
C ASN A 197 17.52 -3.60 -6.30
N THR A 198 16.49 -3.02 -5.69
CA THR A 198 16.65 -1.88 -4.77
C THR A 198 16.83 -2.41 -3.34
N ILE A 199 17.97 -2.11 -2.72
CA ILE A 199 18.19 -2.29 -1.28
C ILE A 199 17.76 -0.98 -0.61
N LEU A 200 16.78 -1.06 0.30
CA LEU A 200 16.40 0.06 1.14
C LEU A 200 16.97 -0.19 2.55
N ASN A 201 17.74 0.76 3.04
CA ASN A 201 18.28 0.78 4.40
C ASN A 201 17.28 1.40 5.36
#